data_37ff51c3cc6b7a531570f577e108baf5
#
_entry.id   37ff51c3cc6b7a531570f577e108baf5
#
_cell.length_a   1.000
_cell.length_b   1.000
_cell.length_c   1.000
_cell.angle_alpha   90.00
_cell.angle_beta   90.00
_cell.angle_gamma   90.00
#
_symmetry.space_group_name_H-M   'P 1'
#
loop_
_entity.id
_entity.type
_entity.pdbx_description
1 polymer ?
#
loop_
_entity_poly.entity_id
_entity_poly.type
_entity_poly.pdbx_seq_one_letter_code
_entity_poly.pdbx_strand_id
1 'polypeptide(L)'
;MTSTTTEHTTARKSVWKHGIAATIVAAAVTTGLAYIAMRAGVSFVDPAKPEIPIPLLGFAQLTFVFSLIGVGLAAIFARKARRPRSTFIRTTLVLLALSIVPDFVEIPNFSPDFAPATAWTLAGLHVVAAAIVIPVLASRLAEER
;
A
#
# COMPACT_ATOMS: atom_id res chain seq x y z
N MET A 1 31.15 -24.87 -15.72
CA MET A 1 29.86 -24.21 -16.11
C MET A 1 28.78 -24.48 -15.08
N THR A 2 28.85 -23.90 -13.89
CA THR A 2 27.88 -24.14 -12.81
C THR A 2 27.80 -22.97 -11.85
N SER A 3 27.42 -21.76 -12.33
CA SER A 3 27.31 -20.61 -11.43
C SER A 3 26.04 -19.75 -11.60
N THR A 4 25.13 -20.14 -12.51
CA THR A 4 24.02 -19.23 -12.88
C THR A 4 22.70 -19.50 -12.15
N THR A 5 22.57 -20.63 -11.45
CA THR A 5 21.27 -21.02 -10.84
C THR A 5 21.09 -20.51 -9.41
N THR A 6 22.18 -20.19 -8.73
CA THR A 6 22.13 -19.84 -7.29
C THR A 6 21.79 -18.36 -7.06
N GLU A 7 22.18 -17.46 -7.95
CA GLU A 7 21.91 -16.00 -7.82
C GLU A 7 20.42 -15.67 -7.99
N HIS A 8 19.75 -16.33 -8.92
CA HIS A 8 18.31 -16.08 -9.16
C HIS A 8 17.41 -16.45 -7.95
N THR A 9 17.82 -17.46 -7.18
CA THR A 9 17.04 -17.94 -6.03
C THR A 9 17.22 -17.02 -4.82
N THR A 10 18.40 -16.43 -4.65
CA THR A 10 18.69 -15.53 -3.53
C THR A 10 18.03 -14.15 -3.68
N ALA A 11 18.03 -13.58 -4.88
CA ALA A 11 17.34 -12.30 -5.13
C ALA A 11 15.82 -12.41 -4.88
N ARG A 12 15.21 -13.53 -5.24
CA ARG A 12 13.78 -13.80 -5.07
C ARG A 12 13.36 -13.95 -3.60
N LYS A 13 14.16 -14.62 -2.78
CA LYS A 13 13.93 -14.72 -1.33
C LYS A 13 14.02 -13.36 -0.65
N SER A 14 14.87 -12.48 -1.14
CA SER A 14 15.03 -11.12 -0.62
C SER A 14 13.78 -10.25 -0.82
N VAL A 15 13.10 -10.29 -1.98
CA VAL A 15 11.87 -9.49 -2.24
C VAL A 15 10.77 -9.84 -1.24
N TRP A 16 10.48 -11.12 -1.01
CA TRP A 16 9.42 -11.55 -0.11
C TRP A 16 9.68 -11.16 1.34
N LYS A 17 10.88 -11.44 1.86
CA LYS A 17 11.22 -11.12 3.26
C LYS A 17 11.10 -9.63 3.54
N HIS A 18 11.70 -8.80 2.70
CA HIS A 18 11.67 -7.34 2.87
C HIS A 18 10.27 -6.77 2.58
N GLY A 19 9.56 -7.34 1.63
CA GLY A 19 8.18 -6.96 1.32
C GLY A 19 7.23 -7.20 2.50
N ILE A 20 7.29 -8.39 3.12
CA ILE A 20 6.48 -8.69 4.30
C ILE A 20 6.85 -7.78 5.46
N ALA A 21 8.15 -7.55 5.70
CA ALA A 21 8.57 -6.62 6.76
C ALA A 21 8.06 -5.20 6.51
N ALA A 22 8.18 -4.69 5.29
CA ALA A 22 7.63 -3.38 4.91
C ALA A 22 6.10 -3.31 5.08
N THR A 23 5.39 -4.37 4.73
CA THR A 23 3.94 -4.50 4.91
C THR A 23 3.54 -4.38 6.39
N ILE A 24 4.24 -5.09 7.28
CA ILE A 24 3.98 -5.04 8.73
C ILE A 24 4.24 -3.62 9.27
N VAL A 25 5.37 -3.02 8.87
CA VAL A 25 5.71 -1.65 9.29
C VAL A 25 4.67 -0.66 8.77
N ALA A 26 4.27 -0.75 7.50
CA ALA A 26 3.26 0.12 6.93
C ALA A 26 1.92 -0.01 7.66
N ALA A 27 1.46 -1.23 7.93
CA ALA A 27 0.22 -1.48 8.66
C ALA A 27 0.27 -0.91 10.09
N ALA A 28 1.39 -1.07 10.80
CA ALA A 28 1.56 -0.52 12.15
C ALA A 28 1.57 1.01 12.13
N VAL A 29 2.31 1.63 11.20
CA VAL A 29 2.42 3.09 11.10
C VAL A 29 1.08 3.71 10.70
N THR A 30 0.40 3.20 9.68
CA THR A 30 -0.90 3.75 9.23
C THR A 30 -1.98 3.59 10.31
N THR A 31 -2.00 2.46 11.02
CA THR A 31 -2.92 2.26 12.14
C THR A 31 -2.64 3.23 13.29
N GLY A 32 -1.37 3.45 13.62
CA GLY A 32 -0.98 4.43 14.63
C GLY A 32 -1.38 5.86 14.26
N LEU A 33 -1.18 6.25 13.00
CA LEU A 33 -1.60 7.55 12.50
C LEU A 33 -3.12 7.70 12.47
N ALA A 34 -3.86 6.66 12.06
CA ALA A 34 -5.32 6.64 12.12
C ALA A 34 -5.82 6.81 13.55
N TYR A 35 -5.19 6.13 14.53
CA TYR A 35 -5.51 6.30 15.95
C TYR A 35 -5.28 7.75 16.42
N ILE A 36 -4.16 8.35 16.07
CA ILE A 36 -3.86 9.75 16.40
C ILE A 36 -4.90 10.68 15.79
N ALA A 37 -5.26 10.48 14.51
CA ALA A 37 -6.27 11.27 13.83
C ALA A 37 -7.66 11.16 14.52
N MET A 38 -8.06 9.95 14.91
CA MET A 38 -9.29 9.72 15.68
C MET A 38 -9.25 10.47 17.02
N ARG A 39 -8.12 10.46 17.71
CA ARG A 39 -7.94 11.22 18.97
C ARG A 39 -7.97 12.72 18.75
N ALA A 40 -7.61 13.19 17.57
CA ALA A 40 -7.70 14.59 17.16
C ALA A 40 -9.09 15.00 16.65
N GLY A 41 -10.07 14.10 16.67
CA GLY A 41 -11.47 14.38 16.31
C GLY A 41 -11.82 14.06 14.84
N VAL A 42 -10.95 13.40 14.10
CA VAL A 42 -11.29 12.90 12.76
C VAL A 42 -12.23 11.70 12.90
N SER A 43 -13.38 11.78 12.26
CA SER A 43 -14.39 10.72 12.28
C SER A 43 -14.22 9.83 11.05
N PHE A 44 -13.93 8.55 11.27
CA PHE A 44 -13.93 7.53 10.22
C PHE A 44 -15.20 6.71 10.34
N VAL A 45 -16.07 6.86 9.36
CA VAL A 45 -17.36 6.17 9.30
C VAL A 45 -17.36 5.21 8.14
N ASP A 46 -17.95 4.02 8.30
CA ASP A 46 -18.14 3.07 7.22
C ASP A 46 -19.21 3.64 6.25
N PRO A 47 -18.86 3.87 4.96
CA PRO A 47 -19.82 4.38 3.99
C PRO A 47 -21.07 3.50 3.81
N ALA A 48 -20.92 2.19 3.98
CA ALA A 48 -22.03 1.23 3.88
C ALA A 48 -22.87 1.17 5.17
N LYS A 49 -22.31 1.65 6.28
CA LYS A 49 -22.95 1.65 7.61
C LYS A 49 -22.54 2.90 8.37
N PRO A 50 -23.14 4.07 8.05
CA PRO A 50 -22.74 5.35 8.61
C PRO A 50 -22.86 5.46 10.13
N GLU A 51 -23.56 4.52 10.76
CA GLU A 51 -23.73 4.42 12.21
C GLU A 51 -22.55 3.71 12.91
N ILE A 52 -21.66 3.06 12.14
CA ILE A 52 -20.57 2.25 12.70
C ILE A 52 -19.24 2.84 12.29
N PRO A 53 -18.41 3.32 13.24
CA PRO A 53 -17.08 3.80 12.93
C PRO A 53 -16.17 2.66 12.42
N ILE A 54 -15.32 2.96 11.47
CA ILE A 54 -14.32 2.00 10.97
C ILE A 54 -13.38 1.63 12.12
N PRO A 55 -13.28 0.34 12.48
CA PRO A 55 -12.41 -0.08 13.57
C PRO A 55 -10.94 0.09 13.20
N LEU A 56 -10.09 0.42 14.17
CA LEU A 56 -8.63 0.56 13.96
C LEU A 56 -8.01 -0.67 13.29
N LEU A 57 -8.50 -1.86 13.63
CA LEU A 57 -8.05 -3.10 13.00
C LEU A 57 -8.33 -3.13 11.49
N GLY A 58 -9.38 -2.44 11.03
CA GLY A 58 -9.69 -2.29 9.62
C GLY A 58 -8.56 -1.58 8.84
N PHE A 59 -7.97 -0.54 9.41
CA PHE A 59 -6.82 0.15 8.79
C PHE A 59 -5.61 -0.77 8.68
N ALA A 60 -5.29 -1.51 9.74
CA ALA A 60 -4.21 -2.50 9.72
C ALA A 60 -4.45 -3.57 8.65
N GLN A 61 -5.66 -4.12 8.62
CA GLN A 61 -6.04 -5.20 7.70
C GLN A 61 -5.99 -4.75 6.25
N LEU A 62 -6.60 -3.61 5.91
CA LEU A 62 -6.61 -3.08 4.55
C LEU A 62 -5.19 -2.72 4.09
N THR A 63 -4.42 -2.00 4.91
CA THR A 63 -3.02 -1.69 4.58
C THR A 63 -2.21 -2.96 4.37
N PHE A 64 -2.39 -3.97 5.21
CA PHE A 64 -1.70 -5.24 5.09
C PHE A 64 -2.04 -5.94 3.78
N VAL A 65 -3.33 -6.09 3.45
CA VAL A 65 -3.79 -6.78 2.24
C VAL A 65 -3.30 -6.06 0.98
N PHE A 66 -3.49 -4.73 0.88
CA PHE A 66 -3.05 -3.97 -0.29
C PHE A 66 -1.53 -3.93 -0.43
N SER A 67 -0.78 -3.87 0.67
CA SER A 67 0.68 -3.98 0.63
C SER A 67 1.15 -5.35 0.16
N LEU A 68 0.47 -6.44 0.54
CA LEU A 68 0.77 -7.79 0.02
C LEU A 68 0.51 -7.90 -1.48
N ILE A 69 -0.52 -7.24 -2.00
CA ILE A 69 -0.74 -7.13 -3.45
C ILE A 69 0.46 -6.46 -4.11
N GLY A 70 0.97 -5.38 -3.52
CA GLY A 70 2.21 -4.70 -3.96
C GLY A 70 3.42 -5.63 -3.98
N VAL A 71 3.59 -6.47 -2.95
CA VAL A 71 4.66 -7.51 -2.90
C VAL A 71 4.49 -8.52 -4.03
N GLY A 72 3.25 -8.97 -4.28
CA GLY A 72 2.92 -9.86 -5.39
C GLY A 72 3.26 -9.26 -6.75
N LEU A 73 2.88 -7.98 -6.97
CA LEU A 73 3.23 -7.25 -8.20
C LEU A 73 4.75 -7.13 -8.37
N ALA A 74 5.49 -6.79 -7.32
CA ALA A 74 6.95 -6.75 -7.36
C ALA A 74 7.54 -8.10 -7.76
N ALA A 75 7.03 -9.20 -7.20
CA ALA A 75 7.48 -10.56 -7.54
C ALA A 75 7.16 -10.95 -8.99
N ILE A 76 6.02 -10.51 -9.53
CA ILE A 76 5.63 -10.74 -10.92
C ILE A 76 6.55 -9.94 -11.86
N PHE A 77 6.75 -8.65 -11.59
CA PHE A 77 7.60 -7.80 -12.44
C PHE A 77 9.07 -8.19 -12.38
N ALA A 78 9.54 -8.66 -11.21
CA ALA A 78 10.87 -9.25 -11.09
C ALA A 78 11.12 -10.42 -12.06
N ARG A 79 10.06 -11.10 -12.50
CA ARG A 79 10.15 -12.26 -13.40
C ARG A 79 9.88 -11.92 -14.87
N LYS A 80 8.90 -11.05 -15.12
CA LYS A 80 8.28 -10.86 -16.43
C LYS A 80 8.63 -9.54 -17.10
N ALA A 81 8.98 -8.49 -16.34
CA ALA A 81 9.25 -7.18 -16.92
C ALA A 81 10.70 -7.04 -17.41
N ARG A 82 10.88 -6.33 -18.51
CA ARG A 82 12.23 -5.97 -19.03
C ARG A 82 12.92 -4.97 -18.09
N ARG A 83 12.16 -4.03 -17.52
CA ARG A 83 12.61 -3.02 -16.56
C ARG A 83 11.79 -3.13 -15.27
N PRO A 84 12.05 -4.14 -14.43
CA PRO A 84 11.18 -4.47 -13.30
C PRO A 84 10.95 -3.30 -12.35
N ARG A 85 12.01 -2.59 -11.99
CA ARG A 85 11.97 -1.45 -11.07
C ARG A 85 11.13 -0.29 -11.61
N SER A 86 11.39 0.15 -12.82
CA SER A 86 10.66 1.25 -13.44
C SER A 86 9.17 0.91 -13.65
N THR A 87 8.89 -0.32 -14.13
CA THR A 87 7.51 -0.79 -14.31
C THR A 87 6.79 -0.84 -12.97
N PHE A 88 7.42 -1.38 -11.93
CA PHE A 88 6.84 -1.45 -10.59
C PHE A 88 6.49 -0.06 -10.05
N ILE A 89 7.45 0.88 -10.07
CA ILE A 89 7.25 2.24 -9.56
C ILE A 89 6.08 2.92 -10.30
N ARG A 90 6.07 2.88 -11.64
CA ARG A 90 5.00 3.50 -12.42
C ARG A 90 3.64 2.90 -12.12
N THR A 91 3.54 1.57 -12.09
CA THR A 91 2.28 0.88 -11.78
C THR A 91 1.79 1.21 -10.38
N THR A 92 2.66 1.17 -9.38
CA THR A 92 2.26 1.45 -8.00
C THR A 92 1.89 2.91 -7.76
N LEU A 93 2.52 3.86 -8.46
CA LEU A 93 2.12 5.27 -8.40
C LEU A 93 0.75 5.51 -9.05
N VAL A 94 0.44 4.83 -10.15
CA VAL A 94 -0.90 4.88 -10.76
C VAL A 94 -1.93 4.26 -9.81
N LEU A 95 -1.64 3.11 -9.22
CA LEU A 95 -2.52 2.48 -8.24
C LEU A 95 -2.72 3.35 -6.99
N LEU A 96 -1.67 4.02 -6.51
CA LEU A 96 -1.77 4.98 -5.42
C LEU A 96 -2.72 6.13 -5.79
N ALA A 97 -2.54 6.74 -6.96
CA ALA A 97 -3.43 7.81 -7.41
C ALA A 97 -4.90 7.33 -7.50
N LEU A 98 -5.12 6.13 -8.06
CA LEU A 98 -6.45 5.54 -8.14
C LEU A 98 -7.05 5.20 -6.76
N SER A 99 -6.22 4.83 -5.78
CA SER A 99 -6.69 4.53 -4.43
C SER A 99 -7.11 5.77 -3.63
N ILE A 100 -6.58 6.94 -4.00
CA ILE A 100 -6.92 8.23 -3.38
C ILE A 100 -8.21 8.82 -3.97
N VAL A 101 -8.52 8.51 -5.24
CA VAL A 101 -9.72 9.07 -5.91
C VAL A 101 -11.01 8.82 -5.12
N PRO A 102 -11.31 7.61 -4.61
CA PRO A 102 -12.53 7.37 -3.84
C PRO A 102 -12.67 8.24 -2.59
N ASP A 103 -11.56 8.68 -2.00
CA ASP A 103 -11.59 9.51 -0.79
C ASP A 103 -12.17 10.91 -1.06
N PHE A 104 -12.16 11.36 -2.32
CA PHE A 104 -12.58 12.71 -2.73
C PHE A 104 -13.76 12.72 -3.70
N VAL A 105 -14.13 11.57 -4.29
CA VAL A 105 -15.23 11.47 -5.25
C VAL A 105 -16.47 10.99 -4.53
N GLU A 106 -17.52 11.84 -4.53
CA GLU A 106 -18.86 11.44 -4.13
C GLU A 106 -19.37 10.36 -5.09
N ILE A 107 -19.26 9.12 -4.73
CA ILE A 107 -19.94 8.03 -5.42
C ILE A 107 -21.37 8.01 -4.88
N PRO A 108 -22.43 8.19 -5.72
CA PRO A 108 -23.80 8.38 -5.28
C PRO A 108 -24.40 7.30 -4.37
N ASN A 109 -23.75 6.17 -4.20
CA ASN A 109 -24.16 5.06 -3.32
C ASN A 109 -23.13 4.74 -2.23
N PHE A 110 -22.04 5.50 -2.16
CA PHE A 110 -21.00 5.39 -1.15
C PHE A 110 -20.97 6.71 -0.40
N SER A 111 -21.72 6.78 0.63
CA SER A 111 -21.82 7.85 1.59
C SER A 111 -21.35 9.26 1.22
N PRO A 112 -22.21 10.23 1.32
CA PRO A 112 -21.97 11.60 0.88
C PRO A 112 -21.09 12.43 1.83
N ASP A 113 -20.69 11.95 2.99
CA ASP A 113 -20.24 12.84 4.04
C ASP A 113 -18.95 12.42 4.75
N PHE A 114 -17.91 12.07 3.99
CA PHE A 114 -16.59 12.22 4.57
C PHE A 114 -16.28 13.71 4.76
N ALA A 115 -16.24 14.15 6.00
CA ALA A 115 -15.72 15.47 6.29
C ALA A 115 -14.37 15.66 5.56
N PRO A 116 -14.07 16.85 5.01
CA PRO A 116 -12.81 17.09 4.30
C PRO A 116 -11.58 16.62 5.06
N ALA A 117 -11.58 16.74 6.39
CA ALA A 117 -10.51 16.24 7.25
C ALA A 117 -10.33 14.73 7.16
N THR A 118 -11.41 13.96 7.02
CA THR A 118 -11.37 12.50 6.87
C THR A 118 -10.77 12.10 5.52
N ALA A 119 -11.23 12.71 4.43
CA ALA A 119 -10.71 12.46 3.09
C ALA A 119 -9.20 12.75 3.00
N TRP A 120 -8.76 13.91 3.49
CA TRP A 120 -7.34 14.25 3.52
C TRP A 120 -6.52 13.31 4.41
N THR A 121 -7.08 12.85 5.52
CA THR A 121 -6.40 11.89 6.40
C THR A 121 -6.26 10.53 5.70
N LEU A 122 -7.31 10.02 5.07
CA LEU A 122 -7.27 8.77 4.32
C LEU A 122 -6.24 8.83 3.18
N ALA A 123 -6.28 9.88 2.37
CA ALA A 123 -5.29 10.13 1.32
C ALA A 123 -3.86 10.15 1.88
N GLY A 124 -3.66 10.82 3.01
CA GLY A 124 -2.38 10.86 3.73
C GLY A 124 -1.91 9.46 4.16
N LEU A 125 -2.81 8.63 4.67
CA LEU A 125 -2.48 7.24 5.05
C LEU A 125 -2.07 6.40 3.83
N HIS A 126 -2.72 6.57 2.68
CA HIS A 126 -2.32 5.92 1.42
C HIS A 126 -0.91 6.33 0.99
N VAL A 127 -0.60 7.63 1.06
CA VAL A 127 0.73 8.16 0.72
C VAL A 127 1.79 7.61 1.68
N VAL A 128 1.53 7.59 2.98
CA VAL A 128 2.46 7.05 3.99
C VAL A 128 2.72 5.56 3.76
N ALA A 129 1.69 4.76 3.55
CA ALA A 129 1.85 3.34 3.24
C ALA A 129 2.71 3.12 1.98
N ALA A 130 2.42 3.87 0.92
CA ALA A 130 3.19 3.83 -0.32
C ALA A 130 4.65 4.26 -0.14
N ALA A 131 4.90 5.32 0.65
CA ALA A 131 6.24 5.82 0.94
C ALA A 131 7.10 4.81 1.73
N ILE A 132 6.49 3.91 2.48
CA ILE A 132 7.18 2.82 3.17
C ILE A 132 7.41 1.64 2.22
N VAL A 133 6.38 1.18 1.53
CA VAL A 133 6.40 -0.09 0.79
C VAL A 133 7.12 0.04 -0.55
N ILE A 134 6.83 1.11 -1.31
CA ILE A 134 7.36 1.28 -2.68
C ILE A 134 8.89 1.34 -2.71
N PRO A 135 9.58 2.17 -1.93
CA PRO A 135 11.04 2.24 -1.96
C PRO A 135 11.71 0.93 -1.55
N VAL A 136 11.17 0.25 -0.53
CA VAL A 136 11.70 -1.04 -0.06
C VAL A 136 11.62 -2.08 -1.15
N LEU A 137 10.48 -2.22 -1.82
CA LEU A 137 10.31 -3.19 -2.90
C LEU A 137 11.10 -2.80 -4.16
N ALA A 138 11.07 -1.52 -4.55
CA ALA A 138 11.80 -1.03 -5.70
C ALA A 138 13.33 -1.25 -5.59
N SER A 139 13.89 -1.11 -4.37
CA SER A 139 15.32 -1.37 -4.14
C SER A 139 15.73 -2.84 -4.32
N ARG A 140 14.76 -3.75 -4.36
CA ARG A 140 14.97 -5.20 -4.54
C ARG A 140 14.74 -5.67 -5.98
N LEU A 141 14.38 -4.75 -6.86
CA LEU A 141 14.15 -5.02 -8.28
C LEU A 141 15.34 -4.55 -9.11
N ALA A 142 15.72 -5.34 -10.11
CA ALA A 142 16.74 -4.96 -11.07
C ALA A 142 16.28 -3.75 -11.92
N GLU A 143 17.23 -2.95 -12.37
CA GLU A 143 16.91 -1.80 -13.23
C GLU A 143 16.60 -2.26 -14.66
N GLU A 144 17.38 -3.18 -15.17
CA GLU A 144 17.20 -3.83 -16.49
C GLU A 144 17.54 -5.32 -16.40
N ARG A 145 17.02 -6.09 -17.36
CA ARG A 145 17.38 -7.49 -17.63
C ARG A 145 17.95 -7.63 -19.01
#